data_2595e9abfa4027b1906f63ae2fbcc1d4
#
_entry.id   2595e9abfa4027b1906f63ae2fbcc1d4
#
_cell.length_a   1.000
_cell.length_b   1.000
_cell.length_c   1.000
_cell.angle_alpha   90.00
_cell.angle_beta   90.00
_cell.angle_gamma   90.00
#
_symmetry.space_group_name_H-M   'P 1'
#
loop_
_entity.id
_entity.type
_entity.pdbx_description
1 polymer ?
#
loop_
_entity_poly.entity_id
_entity_poly.type
_entity_poly.pdbx_seq_one_letter_code
_entity_poly.pdbx_strand_id
1 'polypeptide(L)'
;MGRHSQEDKLILGAGSKSTAPISTRNIGVSLLTGGGDRHYAFGLATALIAKGAALDFIGSDDLDCPEFHGMPGMNFLNLRGDQRLNAGVGRKVRRVSIYYAKLIGYAALAKPKIFHILWNNKFEFFDRTLLMLYYRLLRKRIVFTAHNVNAGRRDSEDTRLNRLTLRIQYQLADHIFVHTEKMKLELTEDFGVKGARITIIPYGINNAVPNTQLTTSEAKRRLGIHTHKRTILFYGRIAPAKGLDLLIAAYQQILGRSEDYQLIIAGRPDRCESYWNALQEVIQEDVETGRILLRAEFIPDDATEVYFKAADVLVLPYREIFQSGVLFLGYTYGLPVLAADVGSLRGDIIEGKTGFVFRPDDPADLARTVERYFSSDLFGNLNTRRQEIRDYATERHSWDVVGHMTMGVYAGLLGLPAPEERLVRGASSSSLGAKASS
;
A
#
# COMPACT_ATOMS: atom_id res chain seq x y z
N MET A 1 33.15 78.63 -12.11
CA MET A 1 31.97 79.45 -11.70
C MET A 1 30.80 78.52 -11.47
N GLY A 2 30.37 78.42 -10.30
CA GLY A 2 29.14 78.40 -9.54
C GLY A 2 28.60 76.96 -9.30
N ARG A 3 28.88 76.40 -8.18
CA ARG A 3 28.11 76.23 -6.92
C ARG A 3 26.59 76.07 -7.12
N HIS A 4 26.04 74.89 -6.78
CA HIS A 4 25.15 74.79 -5.62
C HIS A 4 24.90 73.34 -5.23
N SER A 5 25.18 73.03 -3.94
CA SER A 5 24.81 71.87 -3.16
C SER A 5 23.33 71.93 -2.82
N GLN A 6 22.67 70.76 -2.81
CA GLN A 6 21.51 70.56 -1.95
C GLN A 6 21.55 69.16 -1.36
N GLU A 7 21.62 69.16 -0.04
CA GLU A 7 21.45 67.99 0.82
C GLU A 7 19.98 67.52 0.77
N ASP A 8 19.73 66.28 0.55
CA ASP A 8 18.43 65.67 0.87
C ASP A 8 18.61 64.49 1.85
N LYS A 9 17.87 64.70 2.94
CA LYS A 9 17.90 63.84 4.14
C LYS A 9 17.45 62.42 3.87
N LEU A 10 18.27 61.45 4.31
CA LEU A 10 17.86 60.07 4.52
C LEU A 10 16.74 60.01 5.56
N ILE A 11 15.56 59.52 5.14
CA ILE A 11 14.53 59.00 6.02
C ILE A 11 14.79 57.48 6.16
N LEU A 12 15.22 57.08 7.34
CA LEU A 12 15.32 55.71 7.77
C LEU A 12 13.90 55.10 7.86
N GLY A 13 13.50 54.37 6.83
CA GLY A 13 12.34 53.52 6.84
C GLY A 13 12.59 52.26 7.65
N ALA A 14 11.75 52.04 8.65
CA ALA A 14 11.76 50.91 9.56
C ALA A 14 11.84 49.59 8.80
N GLY A 15 12.83 48.75 9.14
CA GLY A 15 13.00 47.43 8.61
C GLY A 15 11.79 46.52 8.92
N SER A 16 11.05 46.21 7.89
CA SER A 16 10.11 45.09 7.93
C SER A 16 10.92 43.82 8.15
N LYS A 17 10.79 43.21 9.33
CA LYS A 17 11.27 41.88 9.57
C LYS A 17 10.52 40.93 8.62
N SER A 18 11.16 40.59 7.53
CA SER A 18 10.74 39.45 6.69
C SER A 18 10.75 38.22 7.58
N THR A 19 9.59 37.83 8.08
CA THR A 19 9.37 36.50 8.65
C THR A 19 9.41 35.52 7.49
N ALA A 20 10.59 34.98 7.22
CA ALA A 20 10.71 33.83 6.34
C ALA A 20 9.72 32.73 6.82
N PRO A 21 8.96 32.06 5.93
CA PRO A 21 8.03 31.03 6.34
C PRO A 21 8.82 29.96 7.10
N ILE A 22 8.36 29.64 8.32
CA ILE A 22 8.93 28.59 9.16
C ILE A 22 8.78 27.31 8.35
N SER A 23 9.87 26.88 7.74
CA SER A 23 9.97 25.68 6.92
C SER A 23 9.57 24.47 7.76
N THR A 24 8.62 23.65 7.28
CA THR A 24 8.33 22.29 7.77
C THR A 24 9.54 21.34 7.65
N ARG A 25 10.68 21.86 7.19
CA ARG A 25 11.97 21.18 7.14
C ARG A 25 12.44 20.92 8.57
N ASN A 26 12.46 19.61 8.95
CA ASN A 26 13.05 19.00 10.15
C ASN A 26 12.08 18.35 11.14
N ILE A 27 10.94 17.82 10.69
CA ILE A 27 10.20 16.89 11.53
C ILE A 27 10.99 15.57 11.59
N GLY A 28 11.59 15.29 12.76
CA GLY A 28 12.28 14.02 12.99
C GLY A 28 11.30 12.90 13.31
N VAL A 29 11.37 11.80 12.57
CA VAL A 29 10.48 10.64 12.70
C VAL A 29 11.29 9.35 12.81
N SER A 30 10.99 8.52 13.80
CA SER A 30 11.43 7.13 13.86
C SER A 30 10.35 6.26 13.22
N LEU A 31 10.63 5.68 12.06
CA LEU A 31 9.71 4.80 11.33
C LEU A 31 10.00 3.34 11.69
N LEU A 32 9.10 2.71 12.45
CA LEU A 32 9.25 1.35 12.95
C LEU A 32 8.50 0.37 12.05
N THR A 33 9.24 -0.35 11.20
CA THR A 33 8.64 -1.17 10.14
C THR A 33 8.07 -2.50 10.60
N GLY A 34 8.49 -3.01 11.78
CA GLY A 34 7.99 -4.27 12.35
C GLY A 34 8.20 -5.52 11.46
N GLY A 35 8.81 -5.40 10.27
CA GLY A 35 8.99 -6.47 9.29
C GLY A 35 7.76 -6.74 8.44
N GLY A 36 6.92 -5.72 8.27
CA GLY A 36 5.77 -5.75 7.37
C GLY A 36 6.14 -5.53 5.89
N ASP A 37 5.18 -5.04 5.12
CA ASP A 37 5.31 -4.83 3.68
C ASP A 37 6.44 -3.84 3.33
N ARG A 38 7.45 -4.34 2.59
CA ARG A 38 8.60 -3.54 2.14
C ARG A 38 8.19 -2.36 1.28
N HIS A 39 7.27 -2.58 0.34
CA HIS A 39 6.85 -1.55 -0.62
C HIS A 39 6.12 -0.41 0.07
N TYR A 40 5.25 -0.74 1.02
CA TYR A 40 4.57 0.28 1.81
C TYR A 40 5.56 1.10 2.66
N ALA A 41 6.48 0.43 3.37
CA ALA A 41 7.47 1.10 4.22
C ALA A 41 8.39 2.00 3.39
N PHE A 42 8.85 1.53 2.22
CA PHE A 42 9.69 2.29 1.30
C PHE A 42 8.95 3.49 0.71
N GLY A 43 7.75 3.27 0.19
CA GLY A 43 6.93 4.32 -0.41
C GLY A 43 6.60 5.45 0.58
N LEU A 44 6.20 5.09 1.80
CA LEU A 44 5.93 6.08 2.86
C LEU A 44 7.20 6.84 3.25
N ALA A 45 8.33 6.14 3.44
CA ALA A 45 9.60 6.77 3.81
C ALA A 45 10.05 7.79 2.76
N THR A 46 10.04 7.39 1.48
CA THR A 46 10.40 8.27 0.36
C THR A 46 9.49 9.50 0.29
N ALA A 47 8.18 9.30 0.46
CA ALA A 47 7.21 10.39 0.45
C ALA A 47 7.43 11.38 1.60
N LEU A 48 7.70 10.90 2.81
CA LEU A 48 7.97 11.74 3.97
C LEU A 48 9.24 12.56 3.80
N ILE A 49 10.32 11.95 3.26
CA ILE A 49 11.57 12.67 2.96
C ILE A 49 11.35 13.73 1.89
N ALA A 50 10.61 13.42 0.82
CA ALA A 50 10.26 14.39 -0.21
C ALA A 50 9.48 15.60 0.34
N LYS A 51 8.77 15.42 1.45
CA LYS A 51 8.07 16.48 2.19
C LYS A 51 8.95 17.14 3.28
N GLY A 52 10.23 16.79 3.40
CA GLY A 52 11.20 17.42 4.29
C GLY A 52 11.30 16.81 5.68
N ALA A 53 10.79 15.60 5.90
CA ALA A 53 11.05 14.86 7.14
C ALA A 53 12.51 14.36 7.19
N ALA A 54 13.04 14.23 8.42
CA ALA A 54 14.26 13.48 8.69
C ALA A 54 13.89 12.16 9.35
N LEU A 55 14.26 11.04 8.73
CA LEU A 55 13.82 9.71 9.13
C LEU A 55 14.95 8.88 9.74
N ASP A 56 14.70 8.30 10.91
CA ASP A 56 15.36 7.10 11.37
C ASP A 56 14.50 5.90 10.94
N PHE A 57 14.93 5.17 9.92
CA PHE A 57 14.21 4.01 9.39
C PHE A 57 14.71 2.73 10.07
N ILE A 58 13.89 2.16 10.95
CA ILE A 58 14.22 0.94 11.70
C ILE A 58 13.85 -0.28 10.87
N GLY A 59 14.86 -0.95 10.30
CA GLY A 59 14.71 -2.05 9.37
C GLY A 59 15.43 -3.34 9.77
N SER A 60 15.53 -4.24 8.78
CA SER A 60 16.22 -5.54 8.80
C SER A 60 17.05 -5.70 7.52
N ASP A 61 17.84 -6.77 7.42
CA ASP A 61 18.61 -7.09 6.21
C ASP A 61 17.69 -7.18 4.95
N ASP A 62 16.46 -7.66 5.10
CA ASP A 62 15.50 -7.78 4.00
C ASP A 62 15.00 -6.43 3.46
N LEU A 63 15.13 -5.38 4.27
CA LEU A 63 14.72 -4.01 3.90
C LEU A 63 15.93 -3.15 3.48
N ASP A 64 17.14 -3.67 3.65
CA ASP A 64 18.35 -2.95 3.28
C ASP A 64 18.50 -2.88 1.76
N CYS A 65 18.66 -1.69 1.25
CA CYS A 65 18.84 -1.45 -0.19
C CYS A 65 19.72 -0.22 -0.42
N PRO A 66 20.47 -0.19 -1.54
CA PRO A 66 21.39 0.92 -1.86
C PRO A 66 20.71 2.29 -1.88
N GLU A 67 19.43 2.35 -2.28
CA GLU A 67 18.65 3.57 -2.38
C GLU A 67 18.50 4.26 -1.01
N PHE A 68 18.43 3.50 0.08
CA PHE A 68 18.32 4.07 1.43
C PHE A 68 19.61 4.73 1.90
N HIS A 69 20.77 4.20 1.52
CA HIS A 69 22.07 4.72 1.98
C HIS A 69 22.49 6.03 1.30
N GLY A 70 21.94 6.30 0.12
CA GLY A 70 22.22 7.53 -0.65
C GLY A 70 21.21 8.66 -0.49
N MET A 71 20.12 8.44 0.27
CA MET A 71 19.00 9.39 0.33
C MET A 71 19.19 10.43 1.45
N PRO A 72 19.36 11.74 1.12
CA PRO A 72 19.48 12.79 2.15
C PRO A 72 18.24 12.83 3.06
N GLY A 73 18.46 12.86 4.37
CA GLY A 73 17.38 12.84 5.35
C GLY A 73 16.94 11.43 5.79
N MET A 74 17.49 10.37 5.18
CA MET A 74 17.30 8.98 5.58
C MET A 74 18.48 8.50 6.43
N ASN A 75 18.19 7.95 7.60
CA ASN A 75 19.13 7.23 8.43
C ASN A 75 18.62 5.78 8.59
N PHE A 76 19.17 4.86 7.80
CA PHE A 76 18.78 3.45 7.86
C PHE A 76 19.45 2.77 9.06
N LEU A 77 18.64 2.22 9.96
CA LEU A 77 19.10 1.54 11.18
C LEU A 77 18.68 0.07 11.15
N ASN A 78 19.62 -0.79 10.79
CA ASN A 78 19.39 -2.24 10.82
C ASN A 78 19.45 -2.78 12.26
N LEU A 79 18.36 -2.64 12.99
CA LEU A 79 18.26 -3.16 14.35
C LEU A 79 17.85 -4.64 14.40
N ARG A 80 17.13 -5.12 13.36
CA ARG A 80 16.53 -6.46 13.35
C ARG A 80 17.47 -7.53 12.81
N GLY A 81 18.43 -7.16 11.95
CA GLY A 81 19.40 -8.07 11.34
C GLY A 81 18.77 -9.12 10.42
N ASP A 82 19.44 -10.27 10.29
CA ASP A 82 19.03 -11.41 9.44
C ASP A 82 17.69 -12.01 9.88
N GLN A 83 16.75 -12.13 8.95
CA GLN A 83 15.41 -12.67 9.17
C GLN A 83 15.22 -14.10 8.60
N ARG A 84 16.31 -14.82 8.28
CA ARG A 84 16.25 -16.19 7.71
C ARG A 84 15.36 -17.12 8.54
N LEU A 85 14.43 -17.80 7.85
CA LEU A 85 13.45 -18.70 8.46
C LEU A 85 14.07 -19.99 9.00
N ASN A 86 15.17 -20.45 8.38
CA ASN A 86 15.79 -21.76 8.66
C ASN A 86 16.75 -21.76 9.88
N ALA A 87 16.79 -20.68 10.67
CA ALA A 87 17.63 -20.62 11.86
C ALA A 87 17.02 -21.47 12.99
N GLY A 88 17.85 -22.23 13.72
CA GLY A 88 17.43 -22.97 14.91
C GLY A 88 16.81 -22.09 16.00
N VAL A 89 15.96 -22.67 16.86
CA VAL A 89 15.16 -21.94 17.88
C VAL A 89 16.01 -21.04 18.77
N GLY A 90 17.13 -21.54 19.31
CA GLY A 90 18.03 -20.74 20.18
C GLY A 90 18.59 -19.50 19.45
N ARG A 91 18.94 -19.61 18.17
CA ARG A 91 19.41 -18.49 17.38
C ARG A 91 18.29 -17.46 17.14
N LYS A 92 17.06 -17.93 16.91
CA LYS A 92 15.88 -17.05 16.76
C LYS A 92 15.60 -16.27 18.05
N VAL A 93 15.59 -16.95 19.21
CA VAL A 93 15.39 -16.31 20.51
C VAL A 93 16.47 -15.26 20.79
N ARG A 94 17.75 -15.63 20.65
CA ARG A 94 18.86 -14.69 20.84
C ARG A 94 18.73 -13.46 19.93
N ARG A 95 18.42 -13.65 18.66
CA ARG A 95 18.25 -12.57 17.68
C ARG A 95 17.13 -11.60 18.10
N VAL A 96 15.98 -12.14 18.50
CA VAL A 96 14.84 -11.34 18.94
C VAL A 96 15.18 -10.56 20.22
N SER A 97 15.85 -11.19 21.20
CA SER A 97 16.26 -10.52 22.44
C SER A 97 17.24 -9.37 22.15
N ILE A 98 18.23 -9.59 21.28
CA ILE A 98 19.18 -8.55 20.87
C ILE A 98 18.44 -7.40 20.15
N TYR A 99 17.48 -7.71 19.30
CA TYR A 99 16.67 -6.69 18.63
C TYR A 99 15.93 -5.80 19.61
N TYR A 100 15.21 -6.40 20.60
CA TYR A 100 14.48 -5.60 21.59
C TYR A 100 15.43 -4.79 22.50
N ALA A 101 16.57 -5.34 22.88
CA ALA A 101 17.59 -4.59 23.64
C ALA A 101 18.09 -3.37 22.84
N LYS A 102 18.40 -3.55 21.54
CA LYS A 102 18.79 -2.45 20.65
C LYS A 102 17.68 -1.43 20.47
N LEU A 103 16.42 -1.88 20.31
CA LEU A 103 15.26 -1.01 20.12
C LEU A 103 14.97 -0.16 21.37
N ILE A 104 15.05 -0.75 22.55
CA ILE A 104 14.89 -0.06 23.84
C ILE A 104 16.00 0.98 24.01
N GLY A 105 17.27 0.60 23.79
CA GLY A 105 18.40 1.52 23.86
C GLY A 105 18.31 2.65 22.83
N TYR A 106 17.92 2.34 21.59
CA TYR A 106 17.66 3.34 20.55
C TYR A 106 16.57 4.32 21.02
N ALA A 107 15.43 3.84 21.48
CA ALA A 107 14.31 4.70 21.87
C ALA A 107 14.68 5.70 22.98
N ALA A 108 15.54 5.29 23.93
CA ALA A 108 16.03 6.16 25.01
C ALA A 108 16.90 7.31 24.48
N LEU A 109 17.70 7.06 23.43
CA LEU A 109 18.69 7.99 22.88
C LEU A 109 18.18 8.74 21.64
N ALA A 110 17.12 8.27 21.02
CA ALA A 110 16.60 8.79 19.76
C ALA A 110 16.16 10.26 19.89
N LYS A 111 16.65 11.10 18.96
CA LYS A 111 16.25 12.52 18.85
C LYS A 111 14.82 12.73 18.34
N PRO A 112 14.32 11.94 17.33
CA PRO A 112 12.97 12.07 16.85
C PRO A 112 11.92 12.01 17.96
N LYS A 113 10.93 12.92 17.89
CA LYS A 113 9.80 12.93 18.82
C LYS A 113 8.64 12.08 18.35
N ILE A 114 8.49 11.89 17.02
CA ILE A 114 7.47 11.04 16.41
C ILE A 114 8.00 9.62 16.29
N PHE A 115 7.29 8.66 16.87
CA PHE A 115 7.51 7.24 16.68
C PHE A 115 6.32 6.69 15.91
N HIS A 116 6.51 6.44 14.61
CA HIS A 116 5.48 5.90 13.73
C HIS A 116 5.67 4.40 13.57
N ILE A 117 4.75 3.63 14.14
CA ILE A 117 4.74 2.16 14.09
C ILE A 117 3.89 1.74 12.90
N LEU A 118 4.50 1.09 11.90
CA LEU A 118 3.79 0.54 10.75
C LEU A 118 3.25 -0.85 11.02
N TRP A 119 4.04 -1.70 11.68
CA TRP A 119 3.63 -3.03 12.12
C TRP A 119 4.23 -3.34 13.48
N ASN A 120 3.50 -4.13 14.26
CA ASN A 120 4.04 -4.73 15.48
C ASN A 120 5.12 -5.77 15.13
N ASN A 121 6.02 -6.05 16.05
CA ASN A 121 6.98 -7.14 15.93
C ASN A 121 6.33 -8.48 16.33
N LYS A 122 7.15 -9.50 16.65
CA LYS A 122 6.64 -10.85 16.95
C LYS A 122 5.99 -11.04 18.31
N PHE A 123 6.39 -10.24 19.31
CA PHE A 123 5.82 -10.32 20.66
C PHE A 123 4.72 -9.28 20.84
N GLU A 124 3.59 -9.54 20.21
CA GLU A 124 2.46 -8.60 20.14
C GLU A 124 2.00 -8.10 21.52
N PHE A 125 1.97 -8.97 22.52
CA PHE A 125 1.64 -8.55 23.88
C PHE A 125 2.60 -7.47 24.40
N PHE A 126 3.91 -7.68 24.28
CA PHE A 126 4.93 -6.73 24.73
C PHE A 126 4.90 -5.46 23.87
N ASP A 127 4.82 -5.61 22.56
CA ASP A 127 4.81 -4.49 21.63
C ASP A 127 3.61 -3.57 21.82
N ARG A 128 2.41 -4.17 22.01
CA ARG A 128 1.15 -3.44 22.16
C ARG A 128 0.98 -2.78 23.51
N THR A 129 1.74 -3.21 24.53
CA THR A 129 1.57 -2.76 25.90
C THR A 129 2.83 -2.10 26.46
N LEU A 130 3.76 -2.88 27.00
CA LEU A 130 4.93 -2.38 27.73
C LEU A 130 5.85 -1.50 26.88
N LEU A 131 6.06 -1.86 25.62
CA LEU A 131 6.93 -1.10 24.71
C LEU A 131 6.30 0.26 24.37
N MET A 132 4.99 0.30 24.09
CA MET A 132 4.30 1.57 23.84
C MET A 132 4.24 2.44 25.11
N LEU A 133 4.02 1.85 26.27
CA LEU A 133 4.09 2.58 27.54
C LEU A 133 5.48 3.17 27.77
N TYR A 134 6.54 2.41 27.48
CA TYR A 134 7.91 2.90 27.52
C TYR A 134 8.14 4.11 26.61
N TYR A 135 7.67 4.06 25.36
CA TYR A 135 7.76 5.22 24.46
C TYR A 135 7.04 6.45 24.99
N ARG A 136 5.87 6.28 25.62
CA ARG A 136 5.15 7.38 26.27
C ARG A 136 5.91 7.96 27.49
N LEU A 137 6.53 7.12 28.30
CA LEU A 137 7.39 7.55 29.41
C LEU A 137 8.58 8.38 28.90
N LEU A 138 9.12 8.05 27.73
CA LEU A 138 10.15 8.83 27.05
C LEU A 138 9.59 10.09 26.34
N ARG A 139 8.31 10.42 26.55
CA ARG A 139 7.61 11.56 25.93
C ARG A 139 7.63 11.54 24.41
N LYS A 140 7.68 10.35 23.78
CA LYS A 140 7.51 10.20 22.35
C LYS A 140 6.04 10.34 21.97
N ARG A 141 5.75 10.94 20.79
CA ARG A 141 4.43 10.95 20.16
C ARG A 141 4.29 9.67 19.35
N ILE A 142 3.34 8.83 19.72
CA ILE A 142 3.15 7.52 19.09
C ILE A 142 2.09 7.65 18.00
N VAL A 143 2.49 7.38 16.77
CA VAL A 143 1.60 7.24 15.63
C VAL A 143 1.57 5.77 15.22
N PHE A 144 0.41 5.25 14.89
CA PHE A 144 0.23 3.86 14.48
C PHE A 144 -0.53 3.77 13.16
N THR A 145 -0.02 2.99 12.19
CA THR A 145 -0.79 2.64 10.99
C THR A 145 -1.44 1.28 11.19
N ALA A 146 -2.75 1.25 11.31
CA ALA A 146 -3.51 0.02 11.42
C ALA A 146 -3.86 -0.50 10.01
N HIS A 147 -3.03 -1.38 9.45
CA HIS A 147 -3.35 -2.07 8.19
C HIS A 147 -4.46 -3.09 8.35
N ASN A 148 -4.65 -3.59 9.58
CA ASN A 148 -5.78 -4.42 10.03
C ASN A 148 -6.11 -3.98 11.45
N VAL A 149 -7.38 -3.74 11.74
CA VAL A 149 -7.80 -3.34 13.09
C VAL A 149 -7.74 -4.53 14.05
N ASN A 150 -8.25 -5.69 13.63
CA ASN A 150 -8.18 -6.93 14.40
C ASN A 150 -7.92 -8.13 13.47
N ALA A 151 -6.63 -8.39 13.18
CA ALA A 151 -6.23 -9.52 12.37
C ALA A 151 -6.64 -10.88 12.99
N GLY A 152 -6.68 -10.98 14.31
CA GLY A 152 -7.09 -12.18 15.03
C GLY A 152 -8.53 -12.63 14.70
N ARG A 153 -9.43 -11.68 14.35
CA ARG A 153 -10.78 -12.02 13.91
C ARG A 153 -10.76 -12.82 12.59
N ARG A 154 -9.93 -12.43 11.64
CA ARG A 154 -9.73 -13.14 10.36
C ARG A 154 -9.04 -14.50 10.55
N ASP A 155 -8.05 -14.54 11.45
CA ASP A 155 -7.18 -15.71 11.60
C ASP A 155 -7.72 -16.68 12.66
N SER A 156 -8.97 -16.48 13.15
CA SER A 156 -9.65 -17.27 14.20
C SER A 156 -8.88 -17.28 15.55
N GLU A 157 -8.09 -16.26 15.79
CA GLU A 157 -7.29 -16.04 17.02
C GLU A 157 -7.80 -14.85 17.84
N ASP A 158 -9.06 -14.44 17.66
CA ASP A 158 -9.66 -13.29 18.36
C ASP A 158 -10.04 -13.61 19.80
N THR A 159 -9.03 -13.73 20.64
CA THR A 159 -9.17 -13.99 22.09
C THR A 159 -9.45 -12.71 22.89
N ARG A 160 -9.97 -12.86 24.12
CA ARG A 160 -10.15 -11.72 25.05
C ARG A 160 -8.82 -10.98 25.30
N LEU A 161 -7.71 -11.73 25.38
CA LEU A 161 -6.38 -11.16 25.56
C LEU A 161 -5.93 -10.36 24.32
N ASN A 162 -6.18 -10.88 23.11
CA ASN A 162 -5.92 -10.15 21.87
C ASN A 162 -6.68 -8.82 21.87
N ARG A 163 -7.99 -8.82 22.14
CA ARG A 163 -8.81 -7.59 22.19
C ARG A 163 -8.34 -6.61 23.26
N LEU A 164 -7.94 -7.10 24.44
CA LEU A 164 -7.42 -6.25 25.50
C LEU A 164 -6.11 -5.56 25.10
N THR A 165 -5.16 -6.31 24.53
CA THR A 165 -3.87 -5.74 24.11
C THR A 165 -4.03 -4.75 22.94
N LEU A 166 -4.91 -5.03 21.98
CA LEU A 166 -5.27 -4.08 20.93
C LEU A 166 -5.89 -2.81 21.50
N ARG A 167 -6.80 -2.92 22.46
CA ARG A 167 -7.40 -1.75 23.13
C ARG A 167 -6.34 -0.89 23.82
N ILE A 168 -5.40 -1.51 24.51
CA ILE A 168 -4.28 -0.79 25.16
C ILE A 168 -3.44 -0.08 24.10
N GLN A 169 -3.09 -0.77 23.02
CA GLN A 169 -2.30 -0.20 21.91
C GLN A 169 -2.97 1.05 21.34
N TYR A 170 -4.25 0.95 20.99
CA TYR A 170 -5.00 2.05 20.38
C TYR A 170 -5.21 3.23 21.34
N GLN A 171 -5.36 2.97 22.65
CA GLN A 171 -5.45 4.03 23.65
C GLN A 171 -4.11 4.74 23.89
N LEU A 172 -3.00 4.03 23.81
CA LEU A 172 -1.65 4.59 23.97
C LEU A 172 -1.15 5.38 22.75
N ALA A 173 -1.66 5.10 21.53
CA ALA A 173 -1.30 5.87 20.35
C ALA A 173 -1.86 7.31 20.42
N ASP A 174 -1.05 8.31 20.10
CA ASP A 174 -1.51 9.70 19.98
C ASP A 174 -2.36 9.90 18.72
N HIS A 175 -2.05 9.17 17.62
CA HIS A 175 -2.82 9.18 16.38
C HIS A 175 -2.76 7.83 15.67
N ILE A 176 -3.83 7.49 14.95
CA ILE A 176 -3.95 6.23 14.22
C ILE A 176 -4.33 6.52 12.76
N PHE A 177 -3.54 5.99 11.84
CA PHE A 177 -3.89 5.94 10.44
C PHE A 177 -4.62 4.62 10.12
N VAL A 178 -5.64 4.71 9.31
CA VAL A 178 -6.38 3.58 8.73
C VAL A 178 -6.56 3.82 7.24
N HIS A 179 -7.00 2.81 6.49
CA HIS A 179 -7.14 2.92 5.03
C HIS A 179 -8.59 3.02 4.56
N THR A 180 -9.58 2.75 5.44
CA THR A 180 -10.99 2.73 5.06
C THR A 180 -11.90 3.28 6.16
N GLU A 181 -13.09 3.77 5.77
CA GLU A 181 -14.13 4.17 6.74
C GLU A 181 -14.56 3.00 7.64
N LYS A 182 -14.64 1.77 7.09
CA LYS A 182 -14.96 0.57 7.86
C LYS A 182 -13.96 0.36 9.01
N MET A 183 -12.66 0.52 8.74
CA MET A 183 -11.62 0.40 9.78
C MET A 183 -11.74 1.50 10.84
N LYS A 184 -12.09 2.73 10.44
CA LYS A 184 -12.33 3.83 11.36
C LYS A 184 -13.53 3.55 12.25
N LEU A 185 -14.63 3.04 11.70
CA LEU A 185 -15.81 2.64 12.46
C LEU A 185 -15.46 1.52 13.45
N GLU A 186 -14.75 0.47 13.03
CA GLU A 186 -14.32 -0.61 13.91
C GLU A 186 -13.44 -0.11 15.07
N LEU A 187 -12.52 0.83 14.83
CA LEU A 187 -11.71 1.45 15.89
C LEU A 187 -12.58 2.25 16.88
N THR A 188 -13.59 2.96 16.39
CA THR A 188 -14.45 3.78 17.26
C THR A 188 -15.43 2.92 18.05
N GLU A 189 -16.08 1.94 17.43
CA GLU A 189 -17.13 1.13 18.03
C GLU A 189 -16.59 0.00 18.92
N ASP A 190 -15.65 -0.81 18.39
CA ASP A 190 -15.12 -1.99 19.11
C ASP A 190 -14.04 -1.64 20.12
N PHE A 191 -13.25 -0.59 19.86
CA PHE A 191 -12.08 -0.24 20.69
C PHE A 191 -12.21 1.12 21.41
N GLY A 192 -13.26 1.89 21.16
CA GLY A 192 -13.53 3.16 21.83
C GLY A 192 -12.51 4.27 21.52
N VAL A 193 -11.91 4.26 20.35
CA VAL A 193 -10.96 5.30 19.93
C VAL A 193 -11.73 6.55 19.49
N LYS A 194 -11.35 7.72 19.98
CA LYS A 194 -11.97 8.99 19.56
C LYS A 194 -11.68 9.27 18.08
N GLY A 195 -12.71 9.57 17.30
CA GLY A 195 -12.61 9.82 15.86
C GLY A 195 -11.59 10.91 15.46
N ALA A 196 -11.40 11.94 16.32
CA ALA A 196 -10.39 12.99 16.09
C ALA A 196 -8.94 12.47 16.12
N ARG A 197 -8.69 11.26 16.64
CA ARG A 197 -7.38 10.60 16.66
C ARG A 197 -7.19 9.63 15.51
N ILE A 198 -8.13 9.57 14.57
CA ILE A 198 -8.10 8.64 13.44
C ILE A 198 -8.15 9.44 12.15
N THR A 199 -7.17 9.21 11.28
CA THR A 199 -7.19 9.75 9.91
C THR A 199 -7.20 8.60 8.91
N ILE A 200 -8.09 8.68 7.93
CA ILE A 200 -8.10 7.76 6.81
C ILE A 200 -7.11 8.28 5.79
N ILE A 201 -6.11 7.45 5.48
CA ILE A 201 -5.13 7.71 4.41
C ILE A 201 -5.27 6.67 3.31
N PRO A 202 -5.14 7.04 2.04
CA PRO A 202 -5.15 6.06 0.96
C PRO A 202 -4.07 5.00 1.17
N TYR A 203 -4.31 3.79 0.68
CA TYR A 203 -3.24 2.82 0.55
C TYR A 203 -2.38 3.21 -0.66
N GLY A 204 -1.08 3.43 -0.44
CA GLY A 204 -0.17 3.88 -1.50
C GLY A 204 0.03 2.82 -2.59
N ILE A 205 0.02 3.26 -3.85
CA ILE A 205 0.29 2.36 -4.98
C ILE A 205 1.76 1.92 -5.01
N ASN A 206 2.00 0.67 -5.43
CA ASN A 206 3.36 0.15 -5.54
C ASN A 206 4.05 0.68 -6.81
N ASN A 207 4.94 1.67 -6.65
CA ASN A 207 5.74 2.25 -7.72
C ASN A 207 7.14 1.62 -7.84
N ALA A 208 7.48 0.64 -6.99
CA ALA A 208 8.79 0.01 -6.98
C ALA A 208 8.92 -1.13 -8.02
N VAL A 209 7.79 -1.61 -8.55
CA VAL A 209 7.78 -2.62 -9.61
C VAL A 209 8.11 -2.00 -10.97
N PRO A 210 8.88 -2.68 -11.85
CA PRO A 210 9.11 -2.22 -13.21
C PRO A 210 7.79 -2.00 -13.97
N ASN A 211 7.70 -0.92 -14.72
CA ASN A 211 6.62 -0.65 -15.65
C ASN A 211 7.21 -0.07 -16.94
N THR A 212 7.75 -0.94 -17.76
CA THR A 212 8.47 -0.62 -19.00
C THR A 212 7.51 -0.41 -20.18
N GLN A 213 8.06 -0.32 -21.39
CA GLN A 213 7.27 -0.27 -22.63
C GLN A 213 6.81 -1.66 -23.12
N LEU A 214 6.91 -2.70 -22.28
CA LEU A 214 6.45 -4.05 -22.61
C LEU A 214 4.97 -4.03 -23.00
N THR A 215 4.65 -4.45 -24.23
CA THR A 215 3.28 -4.50 -24.73
C THR A 215 2.55 -5.75 -24.25
N THR A 216 1.20 -5.72 -24.24
CA THR A 216 0.37 -6.89 -23.90
C THR A 216 0.69 -8.09 -24.79
N SER A 217 0.85 -7.86 -26.10
CA SER A 217 1.17 -8.94 -27.07
C SER A 217 2.54 -9.57 -26.82
N GLU A 218 3.54 -8.76 -26.44
CA GLU A 218 4.87 -9.28 -26.08
C GLU A 218 4.84 -10.03 -24.75
N ALA A 219 4.13 -9.50 -23.78
CA ALA A 219 3.97 -10.15 -22.47
C ALA A 219 3.29 -11.53 -22.64
N LYS A 220 2.19 -11.62 -23.41
CA LYS A 220 1.53 -12.88 -23.75
C LYS A 220 2.50 -13.86 -24.42
N ARG A 221 3.26 -13.41 -25.43
CA ARG A 221 4.26 -14.26 -26.12
C ARG A 221 5.34 -14.77 -25.16
N ARG A 222 5.86 -13.92 -24.25
CA ARG A 222 6.86 -14.34 -23.24
C ARG A 222 6.35 -15.45 -22.31
N LEU A 223 5.05 -15.44 -22.05
CA LEU A 223 4.38 -16.46 -21.22
C LEU A 223 3.86 -17.67 -22.04
N GLY A 224 4.06 -17.71 -23.36
CA GLY A 224 3.54 -18.75 -24.22
C GLY A 224 2.03 -18.71 -24.44
N ILE A 225 1.40 -17.54 -24.21
CA ILE A 225 -0.04 -17.34 -24.35
C ILE A 225 -0.34 -16.78 -25.75
N HIS A 226 -1.33 -17.34 -26.43
CA HIS A 226 -1.79 -16.80 -27.71
C HIS A 226 -2.39 -15.38 -27.52
N THR A 227 -2.02 -14.45 -28.40
CA THR A 227 -2.36 -13.02 -28.25
C THR A 227 -3.86 -12.73 -28.31
N HIS A 228 -4.65 -13.60 -28.98
CA HIS A 228 -6.11 -13.47 -29.06
C HIS A 228 -6.85 -13.98 -27.82
N LYS A 229 -6.21 -14.77 -26.95
CA LYS A 229 -6.85 -15.31 -25.74
C LYS A 229 -7.22 -14.20 -24.75
N ARG A 230 -8.45 -14.27 -24.23
CA ARG A 230 -8.94 -13.45 -23.11
C ARG A 230 -8.28 -13.92 -21.83
N THR A 231 -7.36 -13.13 -21.29
CA THR A 231 -6.44 -13.58 -20.23
C THR A 231 -6.87 -13.05 -18.88
N ILE A 232 -7.18 -13.97 -17.97
CA ILE A 232 -7.57 -13.72 -16.58
C ILE A 232 -6.35 -13.96 -15.70
N LEU A 233 -6.07 -13.07 -14.73
CA LEU A 233 -4.96 -13.19 -13.78
C LEU A 233 -5.47 -13.37 -12.36
N PHE A 234 -5.00 -14.42 -11.69
CA PHE A 234 -4.91 -14.49 -10.23
C PHE A 234 -3.45 -14.28 -9.82
N TYR A 235 -3.20 -13.34 -8.93
CA TYR A 235 -1.84 -12.99 -8.51
C TYR A 235 -1.71 -12.88 -6.99
N GLY A 236 -0.59 -13.37 -6.45
CA GLY A 236 -0.20 -13.24 -5.06
C GLY A 236 -0.30 -14.54 -4.27
N ARG A 237 -0.31 -14.44 -2.94
CA ARG A 237 -0.31 -15.59 -2.04
C ARG A 237 -1.54 -16.48 -2.26
N ILE A 238 -1.32 -17.79 -2.40
CA ILE A 238 -2.40 -18.79 -2.46
C ILE A 238 -2.72 -19.22 -1.02
N ALA A 239 -3.98 -18.99 -0.60
CA ALA A 239 -4.50 -19.39 0.69
C ALA A 239 -6.04 -19.47 0.61
N PRO A 240 -6.74 -20.21 1.49
CA PRO A 240 -8.20 -20.37 1.45
C PRO A 240 -8.96 -19.03 1.45
N ALA A 241 -8.53 -18.04 2.25
CA ALA A 241 -9.12 -16.71 2.30
C ALA A 241 -9.00 -15.94 0.98
N LYS A 242 -8.12 -16.37 0.05
CA LYS A 242 -7.94 -15.75 -1.27
C LYS A 242 -8.85 -16.34 -2.34
N GLY A 243 -9.58 -17.40 -2.04
CA GLY A 243 -10.67 -17.91 -2.87
C GLY A 243 -10.26 -18.42 -4.27
N LEU A 244 -9.04 -18.93 -4.45
CA LEU A 244 -8.60 -19.46 -5.75
C LEU A 244 -9.50 -20.60 -6.23
N ASP A 245 -10.03 -21.41 -5.34
CA ASP A 245 -11.02 -22.44 -5.63
C ASP A 245 -12.30 -21.88 -6.27
N LEU A 246 -12.77 -20.72 -5.82
CA LEU A 246 -13.93 -20.05 -6.42
C LEU A 246 -13.64 -19.60 -7.85
N LEU A 247 -12.44 -19.06 -8.09
CA LEU A 247 -12.04 -18.68 -9.43
C LEU A 247 -11.90 -19.90 -10.35
N ILE A 248 -11.32 -20.99 -9.89
CA ILE A 248 -11.20 -22.22 -10.67
C ILE A 248 -12.58 -22.75 -11.04
N ALA A 249 -13.51 -22.82 -10.08
CA ALA A 249 -14.88 -23.27 -10.33
C ALA A 249 -15.62 -22.36 -11.34
N ALA A 250 -15.45 -21.05 -11.24
CA ALA A 250 -16.01 -20.09 -12.20
C ALA A 250 -15.37 -20.24 -13.59
N TYR A 251 -14.04 -20.43 -13.65
CA TYR A 251 -13.30 -20.60 -14.89
C TYR A 251 -13.73 -21.87 -15.63
N GLN A 252 -13.91 -22.98 -14.96
CA GLN A 252 -14.42 -24.22 -15.55
C GLN A 252 -15.83 -24.06 -16.12
N GLN A 253 -16.72 -23.28 -15.46
CA GLN A 253 -18.03 -22.95 -16.03
C GLN A 253 -17.94 -22.14 -17.31
N ILE A 254 -16.95 -21.24 -17.42
CA ILE A 254 -16.71 -20.42 -18.60
C ILE A 254 -16.12 -21.28 -19.73
N LEU A 255 -15.15 -22.13 -19.43
CA LEU A 255 -14.55 -23.06 -20.43
C LEU A 255 -15.57 -23.99 -21.04
N GLY A 256 -16.57 -24.45 -20.32
CA GLY A 256 -17.69 -25.24 -20.87
C GLY A 256 -18.50 -24.52 -21.94
N ARG A 257 -18.29 -23.20 -22.15
CA ARG A 257 -18.99 -22.36 -23.12
C ARG A 257 -18.08 -21.81 -24.22
N SER A 258 -16.81 -21.58 -23.92
CA SER A 258 -15.83 -21.01 -24.89
C SER A 258 -14.41 -21.33 -24.48
N GLU A 259 -13.60 -21.75 -25.45
CA GLU A 259 -12.17 -21.99 -25.28
C GLU A 259 -11.30 -20.73 -25.44
N ASP A 260 -11.89 -19.55 -25.64
CA ASP A 260 -11.15 -18.29 -25.90
C ASP A 260 -10.44 -17.74 -24.67
N TYR A 261 -10.62 -18.37 -23.52
CA TYR A 261 -10.08 -17.90 -22.24
C TYR A 261 -8.75 -18.56 -21.88
N GLN A 262 -7.93 -17.83 -21.15
CA GLN A 262 -6.68 -18.26 -20.53
C GLN A 262 -6.66 -17.81 -19.09
N LEU A 263 -6.38 -18.71 -18.15
CA LEU A 263 -6.16 -18.35 -16.75
C LEU A 263 -4.66 -18.39 -16.43
N ILE A 264 -4.16 -17.32 -15.80
CA ILE A 264 -2.84 -17.28 -15.19
C ILE A 264 -3.02 -17.35 -13.67
N ILE A 265 -2.37 -18.33 -13.03
CA ILE A 265 -2.25 -18.45 -11.58
C ILE A 265 -0.78 -18.21 -11.24
N ALA A 266 -0.47 -17.07 -10.62
CA ALA A 266 0.89 -16.68 -10.27
C ALA A 266 1.00 -16.32 -8.79
N GLY A 267 1.72 -17.17 -8.01
CA GLY A 267 1.91 -16.94 -6.59
C GLY A 267 2.20 -18.19 -5.78
N ARG A 268 2.73 -17.99 -4.59
CA ARG A 268 3.16 -19.08 -3.72
C ARG A 268 2.04 -19.55 -2.77
N PRO A 269 1.82 -20.89 -2.63
CA PRO A 269 1.05 -21.45 -1.53
C PRO A 269 1.68 -21.08 -0.17
N ASP A 270 0.85 -20.70 0.80
CA ASP A 270 1.32 -20.30 2.12
C ASP A 270 0.51 -20.99 3.23
N ARG A 271 1.11 -21.95 3.91
CA ARG A 271 0.55 -22.71 5.05
C ARG A 271 -0.81 -23.32 4.74
N CYS A 272 -0.97 -23.89 3.54
CA CYS A 272 -2.26 -24.40 3.07
C CYS A 272 -2.11 -25.69 2.25
N GLU A 273 -1.24 -26.63 2.66
CA GLU A 273 -0.85 -27.83 1.90
C GLU A 273 -2.07 -28.63 1.46
N SER A 274 -3.01 -28.95 2.35
CA SER A 274 -4.21 -29.73 2.01
C SER A 274 -5.11 -29.02 1.00
N TYR A 275 -5.31 -27.72 1.17
CA TYR A 275 -6.08 -26.89 0.23
C TYR A 275 -5.39 -26.85 -1.14
N TRP A 276 -4.08 -26.65 -1.14
CA TRP A 276 -3.31 -26.57 -2.38
C TRP A 276 -3.29 -27.89 -3.14
N ASN A 277 -3.08 -29.02 -2.45
CA ASN A 277 -3.08 -30.33 -3.08
C ASN A 277 -4.43 -30.66 -3.73
N ALA A 278 -5.55 -30.36 -3.05
CA ALA A 278 -6.88 -30.54 -3.62
C ALA A 278 -7.09 -29.68 -4.88
N LEU A 279 -6.59 -28.44 -4.90
CA LEU A 279 -6.68 -27.60 -6.09
C LEU A 279 -5.84 -28.12 -7.25
N GLN A 280 -4.62 -28.62 -6.99
CA GLN A 280 -3.76 -29.18 -8.02
C GLN A 280 -4.43 -30.35 -8.74
N GLU A 281 -5.11 -31.24 -8.00
CA GLU A 281 -5.87 -32.35 -8.60
C GLU A 281 -6.97 -31.85 -9.54
N VAL A 282 -7.70 -30.81 -9.14
CA VAL A 282 -8.79 -30.23 -9.93
C VAL A 282 -8.31 -29.55 -11.21
N ILE A 283 -7.14 -28.88 -11.19
CA ILE A 283 -6.65 -28.11 -12.33
C ILE A 283 -5.65 -28.87 -13.20
N GLN A 284 -5.30 -30.11 -12.87
CA GLN A 284 -4.24 -30.86 -13.54
C GLN A 284 -4.42 -30.90 -15.06
N GLU A 285 -5.59 -31.30 -15.54
CA GLU A 285 -5.91 -31.39 -16.97
C GLU A 285 -5.82 -30.00 -17.66
N ASP A 286 -6.29 -28.94 -17.00
CA ASP A 286 -6.26 -27.58 -17.55
C ASP A 286 -4.83 -27.02 -17.65
N VAL A 287 -3.94 -27.44 -16.73
CA VAL A 287 -2.51 -27.10 -16.81
C VAL A 287 -1.81 -27.89 -17.90
N GLU A 288 -2.05 -29.19 -18.01
CA GLU A 288 -1.45 -30.07 -19.03
C GLU A 288 -1.87 -29.66 -20.46
N THR A 289 -3.12 -29.24 -20.63
CA THR A 289 -3.64 -28.73 -21.93
C THR A 289 -3.31 -27.28 -22.20
N GLY A 290 -2.64 -26.59 -21.25
CA GLY A 290 -2.25 -25.20 -21.39
C GLY A 290 -3.39 -24.18 -21.24
N ARG A 291 -4.60 -24.60 -20.82
CA ARG A 291 -5.72 -23.70 -20.48
C ARG A 291 -5.43 -22.87 -19.24
N ILE A 292 -4.64 -23.40 -18.31
CA ILE A 292 -4.14 -22.69 -17.12
C ILE A 292 -2.62 -22.61 -17.19
N LEU A 293 -2.07 -21.38 -17.12
CA LEU A 293 -0.65 -21.16 -16.88
C LEU A 293 -0.41 -21.07 -15.38
N LEU A 294 0.21 -22.10 -14.81
CA LEU A 294 0.50 -22.17 -13.39
C LEU A 294 1.95 -21.77 -13.07
N ARG A 295 2.11 -20.84 -12.13
CA ARG A 295 3.37 -20.44 -11.49
C ARG A 295 3.20 -20.42 -9.99
N ALA A 296 3.29 -21.62 -9.36
CA ALA A 296 3.06 -21.84 -7.92
C ALA A 296 4.31 -21.52 -7.09
N GLU A 297 4.89 -20.35 -7.28
CA GLU A 297 6.14 -19.90 -6.65
C GLU A 297 6.07 -18.43 -6.25
N PHE A 298 7.08 -17.96 -5.50
CA PHE A 298 7.24 -16.52 -5.24
C PHE A 298 7.62 -15.83 -6.56
N ILE A 299 6.84 -14.83 -6.95
CA ILE A 299 7.12 -14.01 -8.13
C ILE A 299 7.94 -12.79 -7.68
N PRO A 300 9.19 -12.65 -8.12
CA PRO A 300 10.00 -11.48 -7.85
C PRO A 300 9.42 -10.21 -8.47
N ASP A 301 9.75 -9.05 -7.89
CA ASP A 301 9.24 -7.76 -8.34
C ASP A 301 9.57 -7.46 -9.80
N ASP A 302 10.78 -7.80 -10.24
CA ASP A 302 11.26 -7.63 -11.62
C ASP A 302 10.54 -8.54 -12.64
N ALA A 303 9.99 -9.66 -12.20
CA ALA A 303 9.18 -10.58 -13.02
C ALA A 303 7.68 -10.24 -13.00
N THR A 304 7.22 -9.35 -12.11
CA THR A 304 5.78 -9.06 -11.91
C THR A 304 5.14 -8.46 -13.16
N GLU A 305 5.83 -7.55 -13.83
CA GLU A 305 5.32 -6.80 -14.99
C GLU A 305 4.73 -7.70 -16.07
N VAL A 306 5.40 -8.80 -16.40
CA VAL A 306 4.99 -9.67 -17.52
C VAL A 306 3.61 -10.28 -17.29
N TYR A 307 3.27 -10.66 -16.06
CA TYR A 307 1.97 -11.24 -15.74
C TYR A 307 0.83 -10.21 -15.84
N PHE A 308 1.04 -9.02 -15.27
CA PHE A 308 0.03 -7.95 -15.29
C PHE A 308 -0.18 -7.37 -16.69
N LYS A 309 0.87 -7.28 -17.49
CA LYS A 309 0.74 -6.82 -18.88
C LYS A 309 0.18 -7.88 -19.84
N ALA A 310 0.40 -9.15 -19.56
CA ALA A 310 -0.21 -10.24 -20.34
C ALA A 310 -1.72 -10.39 -20.05
N ALA A 311 -2.16 -9.99 -18.86
CA ALA A 311 -3.55 -10.12 -18.46
C ALA A 311 -4.44 -9.03 -19.07
N ASP A 312 -5.69 -9.37 -19.30
CA ASP A 312 -6.75 -8.46 -19.68
C ASP A 312 -7.58 -8.03 -18.45
N VAL A 313 -7.58 -8.84 -17.39
CA VAL A 313 -8.28 -8.55 -16.13
C VAL A 313 -7.60 -9.26 -14.95
N LEU A 314 -7.59 -8.59 -13.79
CA LEU A 314 -7.19 -9.18 -12.50
C LEU A 314 -8.44 -9.63 -11.75
N VAL A 315 -8.43 -10.85 -11.18
CA VAL A 315 -9.53 -11.36 -10.37
C VAL A 315 -9.10 -11.56 -8.93
N LEU A 316 -9.86 -10.98 -8.00
CA LEU A 316 -9.66 -11.06 -6.56
C LEU A 316 -10.88 -11.74 -5.90
N PRO A 317 -10.94 -13.09 -5.92
CA PRO A 317 -12.11 -13.85 -5.47
C PRO A 317 -12.07 -14.08 -3.95
N TYR A 318 -11.69 -13.05 -3.19
CA TYR A 318 -11.39 -13.14 -1.78
C TYR A 318 -12.64 -13.43 -0.95
N ARG A 319 -12.49 -14.26 0.10
CA ARG A 319 -13.50 -14.47 1.12
C ARG A 319 -13.41 -13.44 2.23
N GLU A 320 -12.17 -13.09 2.60
CA GLU A 320 -11.89 -12.10 3.64
C GLU A 320 -10.67 -11.28 3.31
N ILE A 321 -10.80 -9.97 3.47
CA ILE A 321 -9.69 -9.01 3.35
C ILE A 321 -10.08 -7.69 4.04
N PHE A 322 -9.11 -6.99 4.60
CA PHE A 322 -9.29 -5.59 4.97
C PHE A 322 -8.97 -4.67 3.79
N GLN A 323 -7.77 -4.80 3.26
CA GLN A 323 -7.26 -4.03 2.12
C GLN A 323 -6.38 -4.94 1.25
N SER A 324 -6.35 -4.70 -0.07
CA SER A 324 -5.56 -5.50 -1.00
C SER A 324 -4.51 -4.69 -1.74
N GLY A 325 -3.24 -4.90 -1.39
CA GLY A 325 -2.12 -4.34 -2.18
C GLY A 325 -2.10 -4.83 -3.64
N VAL A 326 -2.62 -6.04 -3.91
CA VAL A 326 -2.68 -6.61 -5.27
C VAL A 326 -3.68 -5.85 -6.15
N LEU A 327 -4.77 -5.30 -5.59
CA LEU A 327 -5.70 -4.43 -6.33
C LEU A 327 -4.94 -3.20 -6.86
N PHE A 328 -4.20 -2.52 -5.99
CA PHE A 328 -3.45 -1.31 -6.36
C PHE A 328 -2.28 -1.62 -7.27
N LEU A 329 -1.67 -2.80 -7.13
CA LEU A 329 -0.68 -3.29 -8.08
C LEU A 329 -1.31 -3.48 -9.48
N GLY A 330 -2.53 -4.02 -9.57
CA GLY A 330 -3.31 -4.05 -10.82
C GLY A 330 -3.47 -2.66 -11.43
N TYR A 331 -3.84 -1.70 -10.63
CA TYR A 331 -4.02 -0.31 -11.08
C TYR A 331 -2.72 0.36 -11.54
N THR A 332 -1.57 0.01 -10.94
CA THR A 332 -0.24 0.48 -11.41
C THR A 332 0.00 0.10 -12.88
N TYR A 333 -0.50 -1.06 -13.30
CA TYR A 333 -0.44 -1.51 -14.70
C TYR A 333 -1.66 -1.13 -15.53
N GLY A 334 -2.60 -0.39 -14.96
CA GLY A 334 -3.86 -0.03 -15.61
C GLY A 334 -4.76 -1.23 -15.88
N LEU A 335 -4.65 -2.29 -15.08
CA LEU A 335 -5.41 -3.51 -15.25
C LEU A 335 -6.76 -3.40 -14.51
N PRO A 336 -7.92 -3.59 -15.19
CA PRO A 336 -9.22 -3.67 -14.53
C PRO A 336 -9.27 -4.82 -13.54
N VAL A 337 -10.10 -4.68 -12.50
CA VAL A 337 -10.21 -5.64 -11.40
C VAL A 337 -11.63 -6.16 -11.26
N LEU A 338 -11.79 -7.49 -11.20
CA LEU A 338 -13.04 -8.12 -10.73
C LEU A 338 -12.82 -8.60 -9.31
N ALA A 339 -13.60 -8.10 -8.37
CA ALA A 339 -13.40 -8.42 -6.96
C ALA A 339 -14.69 -8.86 -6.27
N ALA A 340 -14.56 -9.77 -5.30
CA ALA A 340 -15.64 -10.08 -4.39
C ALA A 340 -16.01 -8.86 -3.53
N ASP A 341 -17.29 -8.70 -3.18
CA ASP A 341 -17.80 -7.63 -2.32
C ASP A 341 -17.42 -7.86 -0.85
N VAL A 342 -16.10 -7.81 -0.55
CA VAL A 342 -15.55 -8.00 0.79
C VAL A 342 -14.56 -6.92 1.15
N GLY A 343 -14.48 -6.59 2.43
CA GLY A 343 -13.51 -5.62 2.96
C GLY A 343 -13.68 -4.24 2.34
N SER A 344 -12.58 -3.66 1.83
CA SER A 344 -12.57 -2.38 1.13
C SER A 344 -12.74 -2.49 -0.39
N LEU A 345 -12.70 -3.70 -0.96
CA LEU A 345 -12.58 -3.91 -2.41
C LEU A 345 -13.68 -3.19 -3.19
N ARG A 346 -14.94 -3.25 -2.70
CA ARG A 346 -16.05 -2.52 -3.34
C ARG A 346 -15.82 -1.01 -3.40
N GLY A 347 -15.29 -0.44 -2.32
CA GLY A 347 -15.01 1.01 -2.24
C GLY A 347 -13.86 1.47 -3.13
N ASP A 348 -12.97 0.55 -3.49
CA ASP A 348 -11.79 0.82 -4.31
C ASP A 348 -12.07 0.61 -5.82
N ILE A 349 -13.26 0.07 -6.20
CA ILE A 349 -13.66 -0.20 -7.58
C ILE A 349 -14.77 0.75 -8.03
N ILE A 350 -14.58 1.38 -9.18
CA ILE A 350 -15.63 2.12 -9.87
C ILE A 350 -16.20 1.21 -10.96
N GLU A 351 -17.45 0.75 -10.75
CA GLU A 351 -18.17 -0.14 -11.68
C GLU A 351 -18.13 0.37 -13.12
N GLY A 352 -17.69 -0.48 -14.04
CA GLY A 352 -17.60 -0.19 -15.47
C GLY A 352 -16.46 0.76 -15.88
N LYS A 353 -15.66 1.28 -14.91
CA LYS A 353 -14.49 2.14 -15.17
C LYS A 353 -13.17 1.50 -14.76
N THR A 354 -13.08 1.02 -13.51
CA THR A 354 -11.87 0.36 -13.02
C THR A 354 -12.06 -1.14 -12.80
N GLY A 355 -13.28 -1.64 -12.95
CA GLY A 355 -13.61 -3.05 -12.81
C GLY A 355 -15.07 -3.31 -12.51
N PHE A 356 -15.35 -4.48 -11.95
CA PHE A 356 -16.68 -4.91 -11.51
C PHE A 356 -16.60 -5.65 -10.18
N VAL A 357 -17.72 -5.65 -9.43
CA VAL A 357 -17.83 -6.34 -8.15
C VAL A 357 -18.84 -7.49 -8.29
N PHE A 358 -18.55 -8.62 -7.66
CA PHE A 358 -19.40 -9.81 -7.62
C PHE A 358 -19.67 -10.26 -6.18
N ARG A 359 -20.68 -11.11 -6.01
CA ARG A 359 -21.09 -11.65 -4.69
C ARG A 359 -20.01 -12.58 -4.13
N PRO A 360 -19.63 -12.43 -2.86
CA PRO A 360 -18.68 -13.35 -2.21
C PRO A 360 -19.18 -14.79 -2.24
N ASP A 361 -18.27 -15.74 -2.27
CA ASP A 361 -18.54 -17.18 -2.24
C ASP A 361 -19.52 -17.70 -3.33
N ASP A 362 -19.67 -16.96 -4.45
CA ASP A 362 -20.55 -17.30 -5.56
C ASP A 362 -19.76 -17.46 -6.89
N PRO A 363 -19.30 -18.69 -7.21
CA PRO A 363 -18.58 -18.94 -8.46
C PRO A 363 -19.39 -18.64 -9.72
N ALA A 364 -20.73 -18.84 -9.65
CA ALA A 364 -21.61 -18.58 -10.78
C ALA A 364 -21.76 -17.06 -11.04
N ASP A 365 -21.78 -16.23 -9.98
CA ASP A 365 -21.79 -14.78 -10.13
C ASP A 365 -20.43 -14.26 -10.62
N LEU A 366 -19.34 -14.86 -10.16
CA LEU A 366 -18.01 -14.57 -10.69
C LEU A 366 -17.92 -14.91 -12.19
N ALA A 367 -18.41 -16.08 -12.62
CA ALA A 367 -18.41 -16.47 -14.03
C ALA A 367 -19.23 -15.46 -14.87
N ARG A 368 -20.43 -15.08 -14.44
CA ARG A 368 -21.24 -14.03 -15.10
C ARG A 368 -20.53 -12.68 -15.14
N THR A 369 -19.83 -12.32 -14.07
CA THR A 369 -19.09 -11.04 -14.00
C THR A 369 -17.90 -11.03 -14.94
N VAL A 370 -17.21 -12.15 -15.12
CA VAL A 370 -16.15 -12.31 -16.13
C VAL A 370 -16.73 -12.13 -17.54
N GLU A 371 -17.82 -12.82 -17.87
CA GLU A 371 -18.50 -12.70 -19.17
C GLU A 371 -18.99 -11.26 -19.42
N ARG A 372 -19.60 -10.63 -18.40
CA ARG A 372 -20.02 -9.22 -18.44
C ARG A 372 -18.84 -8.28 -18.71
N TYR A 373 -17.70 -8.49 -18.07
CA TYR A 373 -16.51 -7.71 -18.29
C TYR A 373 -16.03 -7.83 -19.75
N PHE A 374 -15.87 -9.05 -20.25
CA PHE A 374 -15.38 -9.26 -21.63
C PHE A 374 -16.37 -8.85 -22.72
N SER A 375 -17.61 -8.54 -22.35
CA SER A 375 -18.63 -7.99 -23.25
C SER A 375 -18.84 -6.47 -23.03
N SER A 376 -18.08 -5.84 -22.11
CA SER A 376 -18.26 -4.44 -21.75
C SER A 376 -17.45 -3.48 -22.60
N ASP A 377 -17.84 -2.18 -22.57
CA ASP A 377 -17.05 -1.09 -23.13
C ASP A 377 -15.65 -0.98 -22.49
N LEU A 378 -15.54 -1.33 -21.19
CA LEU A 378 -14.26 -1.31 -20.47
C LEU A 378 -13.24 -2.24 -21.13
N PHE A 379 -13.63 -3.45 -21.53
CA PHE A 379 -12.75 -4.36 -22.27
C PHE A 379 -12.59 -3.96 -23.73
N GLY A 380 -13.66 -3.56 -24.40
CA GLY A 380 -13.64 -3.14 -25.81
C GLY A 380 -12.64 -1.99 -26.08
N ASN A 381 -12.47 -1.11 -25.10
CA ASN A 381 -11.55 0.04 -25.16
C ASN A 381 -10.34 -0.09 -24.20
N LEU A 382 -9.94 -1.32 -23.83
CA LEU A 382 -8.98 -1.58 -22.74
C LEU A 382 -7.66 -0.80 -22.91
N ASN A 383 -7.15 -0.66 -24.13
CA ASN A 383 -5.89 0.06 -24.39
C ASN A 383 -5.94 1.52 -23.90
N THR A 384 -7.04 2.22 -24.12
CA THR A 384 -7.25 3.60 -23.63
C THR A 384 -7.58 3.59 -22.13
N ARG A 385 -8.45 2.68 -21.69
CA ARG A 385 -8.89 2.55 -20.30
C ARG A 385 -7.76 2.24 -19.33
N ARG A 386 -6.71 1.54 -19.77
CA ARG A 386 -5.53 1.32 -18.94
C ARG A 386 -4.87 2.62 -18.46
N GLN A 387 -4.82 3.66 -19.31
CA GLN A 387 -4.28 4.95 -18.89
C GLN A 387 -5.20 5.64 -17.88
N GLU A 388 -6.50 5.64 -18.13
CA GLU A 388 -7.49 6.24 -17.21
C GLU A 388 -7.45 5.58 -15.81
N ILE A 389 -7.26 4.24 -15.76
CA ILE A 389 -7.11 3.52 -14.48
C ILE A 389 -5.82 3.94 -13.75
N ARG A 390 -4.70 4.07 -14.48
CA ARG A 390 -3.45 4.56 -13.88
C ARG A 390 -3.57 5.99 -13.34
N ASP A 391 -4.21 6.86 -14.11
CA ASP A 391 -4.42 8.26 -13.72
C ASP A 391 -5.30 8.35 -12.46
N TYR A 392 -6.41 7.60 -12.44
CA TYR A 392 -7.28 7.48 -11.25
C TYR A 392 -6.52 7.00 -10.01
N ALA A 393 -5.69 5.96 -10.19
CA ALA A 393 -4.90 5.42 -9.08
C ALA A 393 -3.83 6.41 -8.60
N THR A 394 -3.16 7.09 -9.52
CA THR A 394 -2.13 8.09 -9.19
C THR A 394 -2.72 9.29 -8.47
N GLU A 395 -3.87 9.79 -8.91
CA GLU A 395 -4.54 10.92 -8.28
C GLU A 395 -4.95 10.62 -6.82
N ARG A 396 -5.45 9.40 -6.55
CA ARG A 396 -6.04 9.05 -5.24
C ARG A 396 -5.10 8.32 -4.30
N HIS A 397 -4.19 7.52 -4.85
CA HIS A 397 -3.36 6.58 -4.10
C HIS A 397 -1.86 6.85 -4.24
N SER A 398 -1.47 8.04 -4.72
CA SER A 398 -0.05 8.39 -4.80
C SER A 398 0.58 8.52 -3.41
N TRP A 399 1.84 8.19 -3.32
CA TRP A 399 2.63 8.41 -2.11
C TRP A 399 2.75 9.89 -1.76
N ASP A 400 2.60 10.79 -2.74
CA ASP A 400 2.57 12.23 -2.49
C ASP A 400 1.39 12.65 -1.63
N VAL A 401 0.20 12.13 -1.93
CA VAL A 401 -1.03 12.33 -1.13
C VAL A 401 -0.86 11.74 0.27
N VAL A 402 -0.40 10.48 0.37
CA VAL A 402 -0.16 9.82 1.65
C VAL A 402 0.86 10.58 2.50
N GLY A 403 1.97 11.00 1.90
CA GLY A 403 3.02 11.78 2.57
C GLY A 403 2.52 13.13 3.06
N HIS A 404 1.74 13.85 2.26
CA HIS A 404 1.17 15.15 2.64
C HIS A 404 0.23 15.01 3.85
N MET A 405 -0.72 14.07 3.80
CA MET A 405 -1.65 13.82 4.91
C MET A 405 -0.91 13.41 6.19
N THR A 406 0.09 12.53 6.05
CA THR A 406 0.88 12.04 7.19
C THR A 406 1.69 13.16 7.84
N MET A 407 2.34 14.01 7.03
CA MET A 407 3.08 15.18 7.53
C MET A 407 2.18 16.20 8.22
N GLY A 408 0.95 16.39 7.73
CA GLY A 408 -0.05 17.26 8.39
C GLY A 408 -0.36 16.79 9.82
N VAL A 409 -0.55 15.48 10.00
CA VAL A 409 -0.77 14.89 11.34
C VAL A 409 0.47 15.06 12.23
N TYR A 410 1.68 14.81 11.71
CA TYR A 410 2.91 14.99 12.49
C TYR A 410 3.09 16.45 12.95
N ALA A 411 2.85 17.41 12.05
CA ALA A 411 2.91 18.83 12.39
C ALA A 411 1.93 19.17 13.51
N GLY A 412 0.66 18.72 13.40
CA GLY A 412 -0.36 18.92 14.43
C GLY A 412 0.03 18.34 15.79
N LEU A 413 0.60 17.11 15.83
CA LEU A 413 1.07 16.47 17.06
C LEU A 413 2.25 17.20 17.75
N LEU A 414 3.03 17.95 16.95
CA LEU A 414 4.15 18.74 17.43
C LEU A 414 3.79 20.23 17.69
N GLY A 415 2.54 20.63 17.41
CA GLY A 415 2.11 22.05 17.50
C GLY A 415 2.75 22.94 16.45
N LEU A 416 3.11 22.38 15.30
CA LEU A 416 3.67 23.11 14.16
C LEU A 416 2.55 23.46 13.15
N PRO A 417 2.73 24.51 12.33
CA PRO A 417 1.80 24.81 11.26
C PRO A 417 1.72 23.65 10.26
N ALA A 418 0.55 23.45 9.67
CA ALA A 418 0.36 22.44 8.62
C ALA A 418 1.26 22.76 7.41
N PRO A 419 1.75 21.75 6.68
CA PRO A 419 2.46 21.96 5.42
C PRO A 419 1.60 22.75 4.44
N GLU A 420 2.14 23.79 3.79
CA GLU A 420 1.43 24.52 2.76
C GLU A 420 1.07 23.57 1.60
N GLU A 421 -0.21 23.61 1.17
CA GLU A 421 -0.64 22.98 -0.09
C GLU A 421 0.05 23.68 -1.26
N ARG A 422 1.07 23.08 -1.83
CA ARG A 422 1.46 23.39 -3.19
C ARG A 422 0.39 22.80 -4.11
N LEU A 423 -0.65 23.60 -4.40
CA LEU A 423 -1.53 23.35 -5.52
C LEU A 423 -0.66 23.16 -6.76
N VAL A 424 -0.53 21.93 -7.21
CA VAL A 424 -0.06 21.63 -8.58
C VAL A 424 -1.16 22.15 -9.49
N ARG A 425 -1.10 23.44 -9.84
CA ARG A 425 -1.84 24.01 -10.95
C ARG A 425 -1.24 23.41 -12.22
N GLY A 426 -1.73 22.22 -12.56
CA GLY A 426 -1.53 21.62 -13.87
C GLY A 426 -2.15 22.54 -14.91
N ALA A 427 -1.32 22.93 -15.84
CA ALA A 427 -1.62 23.71 -17.01
C ALA A 427 -2.89 23.24 -17.75
N SER A 428 -3.94 24.07 -17.76
CA SER A 428 -4.93 24.10 -18.85
C SER A 428 -5.75 25.38 -18.77
N SER A 429 -5.16 26.48 -19.28
CA SER A 429 -5.93 27.58 -19.83
C SER A 429 -5.15 28.17 -21.00
N SER A 430 -5.11 27.42 -22.12
CA SER A 430 -4.87 28.01 -23.44
C SER A 430 -6.20 28.59 -23.92
N SER A 431 -6.28 29.89 -23.77
CA SER A 431 -7.11 30.88 -24.47
C SER A 431 -7.79 30.38 -25.76
N LEU A 432 -9.10 30.22 -25.70
CA LEU A 432 -9.95 30.43 -26.86
C LEU A 432 -10.35 31.91 -26.86
N GLY A 433 -9.54 32.71 -27.52
CA GLY A 433 -9.87 34.08 -27.86
C GLY A 433 -10.90 34.10 -28.97
N ALA A 434 -12.10 34.58 -28.64
CA ALA A 434 -13.11 34.96 -29.59
C ALA A 434 -12.56 36.05 -30.55
N LYS A 435 -12.67 35.83 -31.84
CA LYS A 435 -12.81 36.91 -32.84
C LYS A 435 -14.20 36.77 -33.44
N ALA A 436 -15.09 37.61 -32.93
CA ALA A 436 -16.25 38.06 -33.68
C ALA A 436 -15.83 39.34 -34.41
N SER A 437 -16.24 39.46 -35.63
CA SER A 437 -16.60 40.60 -36.47
C SER A 437 -16.02 40.56 -37.88
N SER A 438 -16.72 40.33 -38.85
CA SER A 438 -17.40 41.13 -39.83
C SER A 438 -18.06 40.25 -40.86
#